data_db1d91c9624535db4e3dd02031acff8c
#
_entry.id   db1d91c9624535db4e3dd02031acff8c
#
_cell.length_a   1.000
_cell.length_b   1.000
_cell.length_c   1.000
_cell.angle_alpha   90.00
_cell.angle_beta   90.00
_cell.angle_gamma   90.00
#
_symmetry.space_group_name_H-M   'P 1'
#
loop_
_entity.id
_entity.type
_entity.pdbx_description
1 polymer ?
#
loop_
_entity_poly.entity_id
_entity_poly.type
_entity_poly.pdbx_seq_one_letter_code
_entity_poly.pdbx_strand_id
1 'polypeptide(L)'
;MSDIKKLFTRAEELGMPGLAITDHGNIYGVKDFKDVAAKFPSVKPVIGCEIYVTQHYDHHLKDNEHRKYYHLILLAKNYDGYRNLMKIVSTGHIEGMYYNKPRVSHEVVEKYHEGLICCSACMAGEIPRGILAGDAEGVDKAIEWHKRVFGEDYYLEVMLHKTEVPGMSLDLYERQMEYCTQIFALAEKHGVKVVATNDVHFVRKEDGPAHDRLICLTTNASIDDPKRLRYTQQEYLKSEEEMSALFPDHPEALANTMEILDKVENYAIDRGHVLPKFQIEQSFLDNIDFYFDKYADIIENGKYEIVKDHDGREVSRSYRGDEFCRSVAFLCHLTYEGARERYGETLTKEQSDRIHFELMTISYMGFPDYFLIVQDFINWGRRNGVSVGPGRGSAAGSCVAYCLHITNLDPIR
;
A
#
# COMPACT_ATOMS: atom_id res chain seq x y z
N MET A 1 -5.89 -17.53 6.67
CA MET A 1 -5.30 -18.73 6.06
C MET A 1 -5.05 -18.59 4.56
N SER A 2 -5.32 -17.43 4.03
CA SER A 2 -5.02 -17.08 2.63
C SER A 2 -3.54 -16.70 2.48
N ASP A 3 -2.65 -17.69 2.53
CA ASP A 3 -1.23 -17.50 2.20
C ASP A 3 -1.11 -17.05 0.73
N ILE A 4 -0.47 -15.92 0.49
CA ILE A 4 -0.42 -15.28 -0.83
C ILE A 4 0.18 -16.22 -1.88
N LYS A 5 1.27 -16.91 -1.56
CA LYS A 5 1.91 -17.84 -2.51
C LYS A 5 1.00 -19.02 -2.83
N LYS A 6 0.31 -19.57 -1.83
CA LYS A 6 -0.64 -20.67 -2.04
C LYS A 6 -1.84 -20.25 -2.88
N LEU A 7 -2.33 -18.99 -2.70
CA LEU A 7 -3.39 -18.44 -3.54
C LEU A 7 -2.97 -18.34 -5.01
N PHE A 8 -1.79 -17.80 -5.30
CA PHE A 8 -1.27 -17.76 -6.67
C PHE A 8 -1.04 -19.15 -7.26
N THR A 9 -0.49 -20.09 -6.48
CA THR A 9 -0.33 -21.48 -6.90
C THR A 9 -1.68 -22.10 -7.25
N ARG A 10 -2.71 -21.87 -6.40
CA ARG A 10 -4.05 -22.40 -6.67
C ARG A 10 -4.72 -21.73 -7.85
N ALA A 11 -4.56 -20.43 -8.03
CA ALA A 11 -5.08 -19.70 -9.19
C ALA A 11 -4.47 -20.25 -10.51
N GLU A 12 -3.17 -20.50 -10.53
CA GLU A 12 -2.48 -21.09 -11.67
C GLU A 12 -2.93 -22.53 -11.95
N GLU A 13 -3.09 -23.38 -10.91
CA GLU A 13 -3.67 -24.73 -11.02
C GLU A 13 -5.07 -24.73 -11.64
N LEU A 14 -5.87 -23.71 -11.32
CA LEU A 14 -7.24 -23.53 -11.83
C LEU A 14 -7.30 -22.82 -13.19
N GLY A 15 -6.16 -22.40 -13.74
CA GLY A 15 -6.10 -21.67 -15.01
C GLY A 15 -6.66 -20.25 -14.93
N MET A 16 -6.73 -19.65 -13.73
CA MET A 16 -7.23 -18.28 -13.53
C MET A 16 -6.24 -17.27 -14.11
N PRO A 17 -6.67 -16.35 -14.99
CA PRO A 17 -5.80 -15.35 -15.58
C PRO A 17 -5.53 -14.15 -14.65
N GLY A 18 -6.20 -14.05 -13.51
CA GLY A 18 -6.03 -12.97 -12.53
C GLY A 18 -6.46 -13.35 -11.13
N LEU A 19 -5.93 -12.62 -10.16
CA LEU A 19 -6.26 -12.77 -8.74
C LEU A 19 -6.27 -11.39 -8.09
N ALA A 20 -7.30 -11.10 -7.28
CA ALA A 20 -7.40 -9.86 -6.51
C ALA A 20 -7.02 -10.06 -5.04
N ILE A 21 -6.44 -9.03 -4.43
CA ILE A 21 -6.32 -8.89 -2.98
C ILE A 21 -7.25 -7.76 -2.52
N THR A 22 -8.11 -8.04 -1.54
CA THR A 22 -9.13 -7.10 -1.02
C THR A 22 -9.24 -7.18 0.50
N ASP A 23 -8.11 -7.07 1.20
CA ASP A 23 -8.05 -7.15 2.67
C ASP A 23 -8.99 -6.13 3.33
N HIS A 24 -9.48 -6.45 4.51
CA HIS A 24 -10.40 -5.61 5.29
C HIS A 24 -9.74 -4.34 5.82
N GLY A 25 -10.07 -3.19 5.26
CA GLY A 25 -9.70 -1.86 5.74
C GLY A 25 -8.20 -1.54 5.67
N ASN A 26 -7.41 -2.33 4.99
CA ASN A 26 -5.97 -2.09 4.84
C ASN A 26 -5.42 -2.64 3.50
N ILE A 27 -4.19 -2.27 3.20
CA ILE A 27 -3.44 -2.72 2.01
C ILE A 27 -2.04 -3.23 2.38
N TYR A 28 -1.88 -3.79 3.58
CA TYR A 28 -0.58 -4.22 4.09
C TYR A 28 0.04 -5.35 3.28
N GLY A 29 -0.78 -6.25 2.72
CA GLY A 29 -0.34 -7.38 1.92
C GLY A 29 0.07 -7.05 0.48
N VAL A 30 -0.15 -5.82 0.00
CA VAL A 30 0.00 -5.46 -1.42
C VAL A 30 1.43 -5.64 -1.93
N LYS A 31 2.46 -5.28 -1.14
CA LYS A 31 3.85 -5.45 -1.56
C LYS A 31 4.20 -6.93 -1.75
N ASP A 32 3.91 -7.75 -0.75
CA ASP A 32 4.14 -9.20 -0.83
C ASP A 32 3.33 -9.83 -1.96
N PHE A 33 2.10 -9.38 -2.18
CA PHE A 33 1.23 -9.82 -3.27
C PHE A 33 1.86 -9.57 -4.65
N LYS A 34 2.41 -8.37 -4.88
CA LYS A 34 3.10 -8.02 -6.13
C LYS A 34 4.41 -8.80 -6.30
N ASP A 35 5.19 -8.99 -5.24
CA ASP A 35 6.45 -9.72 -5.28
C ASP A 35 6.23 -11.22 -5.56
N VAL A 36 5.16 -11.79 -5.01
CA VAL A 36 4.77 -13.17 -5.33
C VAL A 36 4.23 -13.26 -6.75
N ALA A 37 3.36 -12.33 -7.18
CA ALA A 37 2.80 -12.29 -8.53
C ALA A 37 3.87 -12.30 -9.64
N ALA A 38 5.02 -11.66 -9.39
CA ALA A 38 6.15 -11.66 -10.33
C ALA A 38 6.69 -13.08 -10.65
N LYS A 39 6.38 -14.08 -9.82
CA LYS A 39 6.75 -15.49 -10.00
C LYS A 39 5.68 -16.32 -10.72
N PHE A 40 4.51 -15.72 -10.97
CA PHE A 40 3.36 -16.34 -11.61
C PHE A 40 2.87 -15.48 -12.79
N PRO A 41 3.62 -15.40 -13.89
CA PRO A 41 3.34 -14.48 -15.00
C PRO A 41 2.02 -14.76 -15.73
N SER A 42 1.43 -15.94 -15.52
CA SER A 42 0.12 -16.34 -16.04
C SER A 42 -1.05 -15.74 -15.27
N VAL A 43 -0.81 -15.21 -14.04
CA VAL A 43 -1.86 -14.70 -13.13
C VAL A 43 -1.64 -13.22 -12.88
N LYS A 44 -2.48 -12.37 -13.47
CA LYS A 44 -2.43 -10.90 -13.31
C LYS A 44 -2.86 -10.48 -11.91
N PRO A 45 -2.03 -9.74 -11.14
CA PRO A 45 -2.41 -9.26 -9.82
C PRO A 45 -3.31 -8.03 -9.91
N VAL A 46 -4.44 -8.05 -9.21
CA VAL A 46 -5.35 -6.93 -9.02
C VAL A 46 -5.28 -6.43 -7.59
N ILE A 47 -4.93 -5.16 -7.40
CA ILE A 47 -4.82 -4.55 -6.07
C ILE A 47 -6.15 -3.91 -5.68
N GLY A 48 -6.64 -4.24 -4.50
CA GLY A 48 -7.86 -3.68 -3.95
C GLY A 48 -7.87 -3.64 -2.42
N CYS A 49 -9.01 -3.26 -1.88
CA CYS A 49 -9.30 -3.24 -0.45
C CYS A 49 -10.81 -3.30 -0.24
N GLU A 50 -11.25 -4.07 0.74
CA GLU A 50 -12.60 -3.95 1.28
C GLU A 50 -12.61 -2.85 2.34
N ILE A 51 -13.05 -1.64 1.95
CA ILE A 51 -13.10 -0.49 2.84
C ILE A 51 -14.38 -0.47 3.69
N TYR A 52 -14.37 0.31 4.77
CA TYR A 52 -15.51 0.56 5.62
C TYR A 52 -16.07 1.95 5.38
N VAL A 53 -17.28 2.05 4.81
CA VAL A 53 -17.94 3.31 4.50
C VAL A 53 -19.02 3.60 5.55
N THR A 54 -19.05 4.82 6.08
CA THR A 54 -20.05 5.23 7.09
C THR A 54 -21.47 5.24 6.52
N GLN A 55 -22.47 5.05 7.37
CA GLN A 55 -23.89 5.10 6.95
C GLN A 55 -24.36 6.54 6.82
N HIS A 56 -23.89 7.26 5.77
CA HIS A 56 -24.25 8.65 5.44
C HIS A 56 -23.97 9.68 6.54
N TYR A 57 -22.94 9.46 7.34
CA TYR A 57 -22.45 10.41 8.34
C TYR A 57 -20.95 10.64 8.21
N ASP A 58 -20.49 11.74 8.76
CA ASP A 58 -19.08 12.11 8.78
C ASP A 58 -18.24 11.08 9.57
N HIS A 59 -17.21 10.55 8.95
CA HIS A 59 -16.32 9.53 9.53
C HIS A 59 -15.55 10.01 10.77
N HIS A 60 -15.50 11.32 11.03
CA HIS A 60 -14.92 11.88 12.26
C HIS A 60 -15.79 11.65 13.49
N LEU A 61 -17.09 11.38 13.33
CA LEU A 61 -18.00 11.12 14.45
C LEU A 61 -17.68 9.77 15.11
N LYS A 62 -17.41 9.80 16.43
CA LYS A 62 -16.93 8.65 17.21
C LYS A 62 -17.77 8.39 18.46
N ASP A 63 -19.08 8.37 18.31
CA ASP A 63 -20.04 8.05 19.35
C ASP A 63 -20.84 6.77 19.03
N ASN A 64 -21.69 6.34 19.96
CA ASN A 64 -22.40 5.07 19.82
C ASN A 64 -23.46 5.07 18.71
N GLU A 65 -24.00 6.23 18.32
CA GLU A 65 -24.98 6.36 17.26
C GLU A 65 -24.30 6.22 15.89
N HIS A 66 -23.05 6.71 15.77
CA HIS A 66 -22.24 6.70 14.56
C HIS A 66 -21.20 5.54 14.54
N ARG A 67 -21.65 4.32 14.85
CA ARG A 67 -20.80 3.10 14.86
C ARG A 67 -20.89 2.28 13.58
N LYS A 68 -22.05 2.35 12.91
CA LYS A 68 -22.36 1.44 11.81
C LYS A 68 -21.64 1.87 10.54
N TYR A 69 -21.24 0.91 9.75
CA TYR A 69 -20.55 1.11 8.47
C TYR A 69 -21.02 0.04 7.48
N TYR A 70 -20.78 0.30 6.21
CA TYR A 70 -20.95 -0.63 5.10
C TYR A 70 -19.58 -1.15 4.64
N HIS A 71 -19.56 -2.33 4.04
CA HIS A 71 -18.44 -2.82 3.27
C HIS A 71 -18.55 -2.32 1.82
N LEU A 72 -17.42 -1.99 1.22
CA LEU A 72 -17.33 -1.60 -0.18
C LEU A 72 -16.01 -2.09 -0.75
N ILE A 73 -16.04 -2.78 -1.89
CA ILE A 73 -14.84 -3.24 -2.58
C ILE A 73 -14.36 -2.17 -3.55
N LEU A 74 -13.09 -1.80 -3.44
CA LEU A 74 -12.41 -0.92 -4.40
C LEU A 74 -11.22 -1.65 -5.00
N LEU A 75 -11.12 -1.66 -6.35
CA LEU A 75 -10.01 -2.26 -7.09
C LEU A 75 -9.30 -1.18 -7.90
N ALA A 76 -7.98 -1.14 -7.86
CA ALA A 76 -7.18 -0.15 -8.58
C ALA A 76 -6.94 -0.59 -10.03
N LYS A 77 -7.46 0.17 -11.01
CA LYS A 77 -7.26 -0.08 -12.45
C LYS A 77 -5.82 0.17 -12.89
N ASN A 78 -5.20 1.20 -12.32
CA ASN A 78 -3.88 1.70 -12.69
C ASN A 78 -3.15 2.29 -11.48
N TYR A 79 -1.96 2.83 -11.70
CA TYR A 79 -1.17 3.39 -10.61
C TYR A 79 -1.83 4.59 -9.92
N ASP A 80 -2.57 5.43 -10.65
CA ASP A 80 -3.27 6.58 -10.05
C ASP A 80 -4.44 6.10 -9.18
N GLY A 81 -5.18 5.08 -9.63
CA GLY A 81 -6.17 4.38 -8.80
C GLY A 81 -5.55 3.79 -7.54
N TYR A 82 -4.38 3.14 -7.64
CA TYR A 82 -3.67 2.64 -6.46
C TYR A 82 -3.29 3.78 -5.49
N ARG A 83 -2.81 4.93 -6.00
CA ARG A 83 -2.53 6.11 -5.16
C ARG A 83 -3.79 6.64 -4.48
N ASN A 84 -4.91 6.66 -5.18
CA ASN A 84 -6.20 7.10 -4.63
C ASN A 84 -6.71 6.10 -3.58
N LEU A 85 -6.58 4.80 -3.81
CA LEU A 85 -6.88 3.77 -2.81
C LEU A 85 -6.04 3.96 -1.53
N MET A 86 -4.74 4.24 -1.66
CA MET A 86 -3.89 4.56 -0.51
C MET A 86 -4.40 5.77 0.28
N LYS A 87 -4.87 6.83 -0.41
CA LYS A 87 -5.43 8.02 0.27
C LYS A 87 -6.71 7.68 1.02
N ILE A 88 -7.63 6.92 0.42
CA ILE A 88 -8.88 6.47 1.06
C ILE A 88 -8.56 5.66 2.32
N VAL A 89 -7.72 4.64 2.20
CA VAL A 89 -7.34 3.77 3.33
C VAL A 89 -6.62 4.58 4.42
N SER A 90 -5.69 5.47 4.04
CA SER A 90 -4.97 6.32 5.00
C SER A 90 -5.91 7.28 5.74
N THR A 91 -6.88 7.90 5.05
CA THR A 91 -7.91 8.74 5.70
C THR A 91 -8.69 7.93 6.73
N GLY A 92 -9.10 6.71 6.40
CA GLY A 92 -9.78 5.84 7.35
C GLY A 92 -8.95 5.56 8.61
N HIS A 93 -7.66 5.31 8.46
CA HIS A 93 -6.76 5.03 9.60
C HIS A 93 -6.43 6.27 10.43
N ILE A 94 -6.21 7.43 9.79
CA ILE A 94 -5.77 8.67 10.46
C ILE A 94 -6.97 9.39 11.09
N GLU A 95 -8.07 9.51 10.37
CA GLU A 95 -9.20 10.36 10.73
C GLU A 95 -10.41 9.55 11.22
N GLY A 96 -10.74 8.44 10.54
CA GLY A 96 -11.96 7.67 10.75
C GLY A 96 -11.86 6.44 11.66
N MET A 97 -10.72 6.19 12.30
CA MET A 97 -10.53 5.01 13.16
C MET A 97 -11.49 5.01 14.35
N TYR A 98 -12.35 4.00 14.43
CA TYR A 98 -13.28 3.82 15.55
C TYR A 98 -13.58 2.33 15.76
N TYR A 99 -13.45 1.83 17.00
CA TYR A 99 -13.56 0.41 17.34
C TYR A 99 -12.74 -0.50 16.40
N ASN A 100 -11.48 -0.15 16.16
CA ASN A 100 -10.55 -0.86 15.26
C ASN A 100 -11.04 -0.99 13.80
N LYS A 101 -11.95 -0.09 13.35
CA LYS A 101 -12.41 -0.02 11.96
C LYS A 101 -12.03 1.33 11.37
N PRO A 102 -11.17 1.35 10.34
CA PRO A 102 -10.79 2.57 9.62
C PRO A 102 -11.91 2.96 8.65
N ARG A 103 -12.84 3.81 9.10
CA ARG A 103 -14.02 4.20 8.32
C ARG A 103 -13.75 5.45 7.51
N VAL A 104 -14.39 5.55 6.35
CA VAL A 104 -14.42 6.74 5.50
C VAL A 104 -15.86 7.11 5.18
N SER A 105 -16.13 8.37 4.87
CA SER A 105 -17.42 8.78 4.37
C SER A 105 -17.51 8.68 2.85
N HIS A 106 -18.72 8.76 2.30
CA HIS A 106 -18.96 8.77 0.86
C HIS A 106 -18.22 9.91 0.15
N GLU A 107 -18.08 11.08 0.78
CA GLU A 107 -17.34 12.22 0.22
C GLU A 107 -15.86 11.91 0.01
N VAL A 108 -15.24 11.13 0.91
CA VAL A 108 -13.84 10.70 0.76
C VAL A 108 -13.70 9.75 -0.43
N VAL A 109 -14.66 8.81 -0.58
CA VAL A 109 -14.69 7.89 -1.71
C VAL A 109 -14.88 8.65 -3.01
N GLU A 110 -15.85 9.57 -3.07
CA GLU A 110 -16.12 10.42 -4.25
C GLU A 110 -14.90 11.28 -4.61
N LYS A 111 -14.21 11.84 -3.63
CA LYS A 111 -13.01 12.67 -3.85
C LYS A 111 -11.86 11.92 -4.50
N TYR A 112 -11.71 10.63 -4.21
CA TYR A 112 -10.58 9.82 -4.66
C TYR A 112 -10.98 8.62 -5.52
N HIS A 113 -12.12 8.67 -6.20
CA HIS A 113 -12.66 7.56 -7.00
C HIS A 113 -11.91 7.29 -8.31
N GLU A 114 -11.20 8.29 -8.85
CA GLU A 114 -10.55 8.18 -10.16
C GLU A 114 -9.58 6.99 -10.22
N GLY A 115 -9.68 6.20 -11.28
CA GLY A 115 -8.85 5.02 -11.49
C GLY A 115 -9.23 3.81 -10.63
N LEU A 116 -10.40 3.85 -9.97
CA LEU A 116 -10.92 2.74 -9.16
C LEU A 116 -12.14 2.09 -9.83
N ILE A 117 -12.24 0.78 -9.67
CA ILE A 117 -13.45 -0.02 -9.90
C ILE A 117 -14.09 -0.24 -8.53
N CYS A 118 -15.42 -0.18 -8.47
CA CYS A 118 -16.21 -0.34 -7.26
C CYS A 118 -17.16 -1.53 -7.39
N CYS A 119 -17.15 -2.44 -6.39
CA CYS A 119 -18.16 -3.50 -6.27
C CYS A 119 -18.91 -3.37 -4.95
N SER A 120 -20.21 -3.74 -4.95
CA SER A 120 -21.14 -3.49 -3.83
C SER A 120 -20.87 -4.32 -2.57
N ALA A 121 -19.86 -5.16 -2.58
CA ALA A 121 -19.40 -6.04 -1.51
C ALA A 121 -20.40 -7.13 -1.09
N CYS A 122 -20.14 -7.77 0.06
CA CYS A 122 -20.92 -8.87 0.64
C CYS A 122 -22.23 -8.38 1.29
N MET A 123 -22.91 -9.26 2.03
CA MET A 123 -24.13 -8.92 2.79
C MET A 123 -23.96 -7.77 3.80
N ALA A 124 -22.76 -7.36 4.10
CA ALA A 124 -22.46 -6.18 4.92
C ALA A 124 -22.38 -4.87 4.08
N GLY A 125 -22.49 -4.95 2.77
CA GLY A 125 -22.53 -3.80 1.86
C GLY A 125 -23.82 -2.97 2.01
N GLU A 126 -23.79 -1.76 1.46
CA GLU A 126 -24.92 -0.81 1.54
C GLU A 126 -26.16 -1.36 0.84
N ILE A 127 -26.00 -1.85 -0.39
CA ILE A 127 -27.11 -2.36 -1.20
C ILE A 127 -27.75 -3.62 -0.58
N PRO A 128 -26.99 -4.69 -0.22
CA PRO A 128 -27.59 -5.85 0.43
C PRO A 128 -28.26 -5.52 1.77
N ARG A 129 -27.70 -4.61 2.56
CA ARG A 129 -28.34 -4.20 3.83
C ARG A 129 -29.63 -3.43 3.62
N GLY A 130 -29.68 -2.54 2.63
CA GLY A 130 -30.91 -1.83 2.25
C GLY A 130 -32.01 -2.80 1.80
N ILE A 131 -31.67 -3.78 0.96
CA ILE A 131 -32.57 -4.85 0.53
C ILE A 131 -33.15 -5.60 1.74
N LEU A 132 -32.28 -6.07 2.64
CA LEU A 132 -32.71 -6.83 3.82
C LEU A 132 -33.51 -5.99 4.83
N ALA A 133 -33.35 -4.67 4.82
CA ALA A 133 -34.14 -3.74 5.62
C ALA A 133 -35.48 -3.35 4.96
N GLY A 134 -35.70 -3.74 3.72
CA GLY A 134 -36.90 -3.33 2.95
C GLY A 134 -36.90 -1.87 2.51
N ASP A 135 -35.74 -1.22 2.50
CA ASP A 135 -35.55 0.19 2.12
C ASP A 135 -35.27 0.31 0.61
N ALA A 136 -36.31 0.09 -0.20
CA ALA A 136 -36.17 0.13 -1.64
C ALA A 136 -35.75 1.51 -2.18
N GLU A 137 -36.22 2.61 -1.56
CA GLU A 137 -35.85 3.97 -1.97
C GLU A 137 -34.40 4.29 -1.65
N GLY A 138 -33.92 3.87 -0.46
CA GLY A 138 -32.50 4.00 -0.08
C GLY A 138 -31.58 3.20 -0.99
N VAL A 139 -31.99 1.98 -1.35
CA VAL A 139 -31.23 1.14 -2.31
C VAL A 139 -31.12 1.80 -3.68
N ASP A 140 -32.22 2.31 -4.23
CA ASP A 140 -32.21 3.01 -5.51
C ASP A 140 -31.26 4.23 -5.48
N LYS A 141 -31.36 5.05 -4.43
CA LYS A 141 -30.49 6.23 -4.26
C LYS A 141 -29.02 5.85 -4.14
N ALA A 142 -28.71 4.79 -3.40
CA ALA A 142 -27.34 4.30 -3.24
C ALA A 142 -26.77 3.80 -4.58
N ILE A 143 -27.52 3.02 -5.37
CA ILE A 143 -27.11 2.57 -6.71
C ILE A 143 -26.84 3.77 -7.62
N GLU A 144 -27.74 4.76 -7.64
CA GLU A 144 -27.56 5.96 -8.48
C GLU A 144 -26.34 6.79 -8.05
N TRP A 145 -26.06 6.88 -6.74
CA TRP A 145 -24.86 7.55 -6.26
C TRP A 145 -23.59 6.85 -6.74
N HIS A 146 -23.48 5.52 -6.55
CA HIS A 146 -22.34 4.75 -7.00
C HIS A 146 -22.15 4.83 -8.52
N LYS A 147 -23.26 4.74 -9.27
CA LYS A 147 -23.26 4.87 -10.73
C LYS A 147 -22.79 6.25 -11.20
N ARG A 148 -23.22 7.31 -10.52
CA ARG A 148 -22.76 8.69 -10.81
C ARG A 148 -21.25 8.84 -10.55
N VAL A 149 -20.73 8.23 -9.49
CA VAL A 149 -19.33 8.35 -9.10
C VAL A 149 -18.41 7.49 -9.96
N PHE A 150 -18.77 6.23 -10.18
CA PHE A 150 -17.87 5.27 -10.84
C PHE A 150 -18.25 4.97 -12.30
N GLY A 151 -19.43 5.38 -12.76
CA GLY A 151 -19.88 5.12 -14.12
C GLY A 151 -19.93 3.64 -14.47
N GLU A 152 -19.25 3.25 -15.55
CA GLU A 152 -19.12 1.86 -16.03
C GLU A 152 -18.17 1.00 -15.17
N ASP A 153 -17.51 1.59 -14.19
CA ASP A 153 -16.62 0.90 -13.24
C ASP A 153 -17.35 0.50 -11.94
N TYR A 154 -18.69 0.68 -11.89
CA TYR A 154 -19.52 0.19 -10.80
C TYR A 154 -20.16 -1.15 -11.14
N TYR A 155 -20.06 -2.10 -10.21
CA TYR A 155 -20.64 -3.44 -10.31
C TYR A 155 -21.45 -3.77 -9.07
N LEU A 156 -22.64 -4.35 -9.25
CA LEU A 156 -23.34 -5.03 -8.18
C LEU A 156 -22.75 -6.42 -7.97
N GLU A 157 -22.62 -6.84 -6.72
CA GLU A 157 -21.90 -8.07 -6.38
C GLU A 157 -22.85 -9.11 -5.79
N VAL A 158 -22.71 -10.36 -6.22
CA VAL A 158 -23.45 -11.50 -5.72
C VAL A 158 -22.52 -12.62 -5.26
N MET A 159 -22.94 -13.32 -4.20
CA MET A 159 -22.22 -14.48 -3.69
C MET A 159 -23.16 -15.49 -3.05
N LEU A 160 -22.85 -16.78 -3.14
CA LEU A 160 -23.65 -17.87 -2.60
C LEU A 160 -22.77 -18.88 -1.83
N HIS A 161 -23.08 -19.08 -0.56
CA HIS A 161 -22.31 -19.94 0.34
C HIS A 161 -23.23 -21.00 0.99
N LYS A 162 -23.57 -22.04 0.23
CA LYS A 162 -24.36 -23.16 0.77
C LYS A 162 -23.47 -24.06 1.61
N THR A 163 -23.58 -23.95 2.94
CA THR A 163 -22.79 -24.77 3.85
C THR A 163 -23.07 -26.27 3.67
N GLU A 164 -22.01 -27.06 3.76
CA GLU A 164 -22.06 -28.52 3.81
C GLU A 164 -21.73 -29.05 5.23
N VAL A 165 -21.54 -28.17 6.19
CA VAL A 165 -21.20 -28.52 7.57
C VAL A 165 -22.43 -29.13 8.24
N PRO A 166 -22.38 -30.38 8.74
CA PRO A 166 -23.51 -31.02 9.37
C PRO A 166 -24.05 -30.21 10.57
N GLY A 167 -25.36 -29.97 10.57
CA GLY A 167 -26.04 -29.24 11.64
C GLY A 167 -25.87 -27.74 11.63
N MET A 168 -25.21 -27.17 10.59
CA MET A 168 -25.16 -25.74 10.40
C MET A 168 -26.41 -25.27 9.66
N SER A 169 -27.00 -24.12 10.10
CA SER A 169 -28.18 -23.53 9.47
C SER A 169 -27.90 -23.09 8.02
N LEU A 170 -28.93 -23.21 7.17
CA LEU A 170 -28.94 -22.69 5.81
C LEU A 170 -29.47 -21.24 5.72
N ASP A 171 -29.85 -20.62 6.84
CA ASP A 171 -30.44 -19.27 6.86
C ASP A 171 -29.62 -18.24 6.08
N LEU A 172 -28.28 -18.31 6.16
CA LEU A 172 -27.39 -17.43 5.42
C LEU A 172 -27.54 -17.63 3.90
N TYR A 173 -27.54 -18.88 3.47
CA TYR A 173 -27.69 -19.23 2.05
C TYR A 173 -29.06 -18.83 1.52
N GLU A 174 -30.13 -19.05 2.28
CA GLU A 174 -31.48 -18.65 1.89
C GLU A 174 -31.61 -17.15 1.73
N ARG A 175 -31.03 -16.37 2.66
CA ARG A 175 -30.94 -14.91 2.53
C ARG A 175 -30.11 -14.47 1.34
N GLN A 176 -29.00 -15.18 1.07
CA GLN A 176 -28.17 -14.88 -0.11
C GLN A 176 -28.92 -15.13 -1.40
N MET A 177 -29.69 -16.20 -1.51
CA MET A 177 -30.57 -16.48 -2.66
C MET A 177 -31.61 -15.38 -2.86
N GLU A 178 -32.25 -14.93 -1.76
CA GLU A 178 -33.24 -13.86 -1.82
C GLU A 178 -32.63 -12.55 -2.30
N TYR A 179 -31.51 -12.12 -1.71
CA TYR A 179 -30.91 -10.85 -2.13
C TYR A 179 -30.29 -10.92 -3.53
N CYS A 180 -29.70 -12.05 -3.94
CA CYS A 180 -29.18 -12.22 -5.29
C CYS A 180 -30.27 -12.02 -6.35
N THR A 181 -31.45 -12.59 -6.14
CA THR A 181 -32.61 -12.38 -7.04
C THR A 181 -32.94 -10.90 -7.17
N GLN A 182 -32.94 -10.16 -6.06
CA GLN A 182 -33.20 -8.72 -6.06
C GLN A 182 -32.07 -7.92 -6.72
N ILE A 183 -30.82 -8.31 -6.51
CA ILE A 183 -29.65 -7.68 -7.15
C ILE A 183 -29.74 -7.78 -8.67
N PHE A 184 -30.10 -8.94 -9.24
CA PHE A 184 -30.25 -9.08 -10.68
C PHE A 184 -31.38 -8.20 -11.23
N ALA A 185 -32.50 -8.11 -10.53
CA ALA A 185 -33.61 -7.21 -10.91
C ALA A 185 -33.22 -5.72 -10.84
N LEU A 186 -32.46 -5.33 -9.80
CA LEU A 186 -31.96 -3.96 -9.67
C LEU A 186 -30.88 -3.65 -10.72
N ALA A 187 -30.05 -4.62 -11.07
CA ALA A 187 -29.05 -4.50 -12.12
C ALA A 187 -29.71 -4.19 -13.48
N GLU A 188 -30.76 -4.92 -13.84
CA GLU A 188 -31.58 -4.65 -15.05
C GLU A 188 -32.23 -3.27 -14.99
N LYS A 189 -32.89 -2.95 -13.87
CA LYS A 189 -33.56 -1.65 -13.65
C LYS A 189 -32.63 -0.46 -13.83
N HIS A 190 -31.44 -0.53 -13.26
CA HIS A 190 -30.47 0.58 -13.24
C HIS A 190 -29.45 0.52 -14.37
N GLY A 191 -29.40 -0.55 -15.16
CA GLY A 191 -28.39 -0.76 -16.19
C GLY A 191 -26.99 -0.87 -15.61
N VAL A 192 -26.82 -1.60 -14.50
CA VAL A 192 -25.53 -1.88 -13.83
C VAL A 192 -25.18 -3.35 -14.03
N LYS A 193 -23.91 -3.65 -14.27
CA LYS A 193 -23.47 -5.05 -14.41
C LYS A 193 -23.34 -5.74 -13.06
N VAL A 194 -23.56 -7.06 -13.05
CA VAL A 194 -23.39 -7.89 -11.85
C VAL A 194 -22.09 -8.69 -11.97
N VAL A 195 -21.38 -8.85 -10.86
CA VAL A 195 -20.21 -9.72 -10.74
C VAL A 195 -20.42 -10.77 -9.66
N ALA A 196 -20.08 -12.03 -9.96
CA ALA A 196 -20.12 -13.12 -8.99
C ALA A 196 -18.77 -13.31 -8.33
N THR A 197 -18.74 -13.25 -6.99
CA THR A 197 -17.53 -13.42 -6.17
C THR A 197 -17.73 -14.51 -5.11
N ASN A 198 -16.70 -14.86 -4.35
CA ASN A 198 -16.79 -15.89 -3.33
C ASN A 198 -16.23 -15.49 -1.96
N ASP A 199 -15.88 -14.22 -1.74
CA ASP A 199 -15.38 -13.71 -0.44
C ASP A 199 -14.31 -14.64 0.17
N VAL A 200 -13.23 -14.89 -0.57
CA VAL A 200 -12.24 -15.94 -0.26
C VAL A 200 -11.47 -15.66 1.01
N HIS A 201 -11.60 -16.53 2.01
CA HIS A 201 -10.92 -16.45 3.29
C HIS A 201 -9.85 -17.53 3.50
N PHE A 202 -9.84 -18.57 2.67
CA PHE A 202 -8.84 -19.64 2.69
C PHE A 202 -8.69 -20.27 1.29
N VAL A 203 -7.61 -21.03 1.08
CA VAL A 203 -7.19 -21.42 -0.27
C VAL A 203 -8.01 -22.59 -0.82
N ARG A 204 -8.16 -23.67 -0.05
CA ARG A 204 -8.78 -24.92 -0.48
C ARG A 204 -9.97 -25.30 0.42
N LYS A 205 -10.90 -26.07 -0.10
CA LYS A 205 -12.08 -26.53 0.63
C LYS A 205 -11.71 -27.24 1.94
N GLU A 206 -10.62 -28.00 1.94
CA GLU A 206 -10.11 -28.76 3.09
C GLU A 206 -9.58 -27.86 4.21
N ASP A 207 -9.29 -26.60 3.93
CA ASP A 207 -8.82 -25.62 4.91
C ASP A 207 -9.95 -25.09 5.82
N GLY A 208 -11.22 -25.28 5.43
CA GLY A 208 -12.38 -24.77 6.16
C GLY A 208 -12.42 -25.09 7.65
N PRO A 209 -12.24 -26.36 8.08
CA PRO A 209 -12.22 -26.71 9.51
C PRO A 209 -11.06 -26.07 10.28
N ALA A 210 -9.91 -25.85 9.63
CA ALA A 210 -8.77 -25.15 10.24
C ALA A 210 -9.05 -23.64 10.38
N HIS A 211 -9.69 -23.03 9.35
CA HIS A 211 -10.14 -21.65 9.40
C HIS A 211 -11.15 -21.42 10.53
N ASP A 212 -12.12 -22.31 10.71
CA ASP A 212 -13.11 -22.22 11.79
C ASP A 212 -12.46 -22.19 13.17
N ARG A 213 -11.41 -23.00 13.40
CA ARG A 213 -10.63 -22.96 14.66
C ARG A 213 -9.84 -21.67 14.83
N LEU A 214 -9.28 -21.14 13.73
CA LEU A 214 -8.57 -19.87 13.77
C LEU A 214 -9.50 -18.72 14.15
N ILE A 215 -10.73 -18.70 13.66
CA ILE A 215 -11.76 -17.73 14.06
C ILE A 215 -12.02 -17.80 15.56
N CYS A 216 -12.15 -19.00 16.14
CA CYS A 216 -12.31 -19.15 17.58
C CYS A 216 -11.13 -18.55 18.36
N LEU A 217 -9.91 -18.77 17.88
CA LEU A 217 -8.70 -18.23 18.51
C LEU A 217 -8.66 -16.70 18.45
N THR A 218 -8.97 -16.10 17.30
CA THR A 218 -8.93 -14.65 17.10
C THR A 218 -10.06 -13.89 17.79
N THR A 219 -11.22 -14.54 17.96
CA THR A 219 -12.39 -13.98 18.67
C THR A 219 -12.44 -14.34 20.16
N ASN A 220 -11.48 -15.15 20.63
CA ASN A 220 -11.45 -15.68 21.99
C ASN A 220 -12.76 -16.43 22.37
N ALA A 221 -13.31 -17.20 21.43
CA ALA A 221 -14.53 -17.95 21.58
C ALA A 221 -14.25 -19.47 21.72
N SER A 222 -15.08 -20.19 22.48
CA SER A 222 -15.02 -21.67 22.50
C SER A 222 -15.56 -22.24 21.19
N ILE A 223 -14.99 -23.34 20.72
CA ILE A 223 -15.47 -24.07 19.55
C ILE A 223 -16.93 -24.57 19.72
N ASP A 224 -17.33 -24.83 20.95
CA ASP A 224 -18.66 -25.34 21.31
C ASP A 224 -19.68 -24.22 21.58
N ASP A 225 -19.27 -22.94 21.54
CA ASP A 225 -20.19 -21.83 21.75
C ASP A 225 -21.12 -21.69 20.53
N PRO A 226 -22.42 -21.88 20.67
CA PRO A 226 -23.38 -21.79 19.57
C PRO A 226 -23.54 -20.36 19.02
N LYS A 227 -23.11 -19.32 19.75
CA LYS A 227 -23.22 -17.91 19.38
C LYS A 227 -21.95 -17.34 18.75
N ARG A 228 -20.88 -18.14 18.66
CA ARG A 228 -19.63 -17.70 18.07
C ARG A 228 -19.77 -17.37 16.58
N LEU A 229 -18.88 -16.52 16.07
CA LEU A 229 -18.77 -16.30 14.64
C LEU A 229 -18.39 -17.60 13.93
N ARG A 230 -19.14 -17.96 12.90
CA ARG A 230 -18.90 -19.13 12.04
C ARG A 230 -19.06 -18.73 10.59
N TYR A 231 -18.11 -19.18 9.77
CA TYR A 231 -18.21 -19.13 8.31
C TYR A 231 -18.82 -20.42 7.78
N THR A 232 -19.34 -20.37 6.56
CA THR A 232 -20.02 -21.53 5.93
C THR A 232 -19.06 -22.64 5.51
N GLN A 233 -17.78 -22.39 5.53
CA GLN A 233 -16.68 -23.19 4.95
C GLN A 233 -16.79 -23.31 3.42
N GLN A 234 -17.46 -22.34 2.77
CA GLN A 234 -17.53 -22.23 1.31
C GLN A 234 -16.69 -21.07 0.77
N GLU A 235 -16.02 -20.33 1.64
CA GLU A 235 -15.23 -19.14 1.34
C GLU A 235 -13.78 -19.51 0.90
N TYR A 236 -13.64 -20.52 0.00
CA TYR A 236 -12.38 -20.94 -0.59
C TYR A 236 -12.27 -20.50 -2.06
N LEU A 237 -11.05 -20.57 -2.62
CA LEU A 237 -10.82 -20.25 -4.03
C LEU A 237 -11.38 -21.39 -4.90
N LYS A 238 -12.62 -21.18 -5.38
CA LYS A 238 -13.40 -22.11 -6.22
C LYS A 238 -12.91 -22.08 -7.67
N SER A 239 -13.11 -23.20 -8.38
CA SER A 239 -12.92 -23.25 -9.82
C SER A 239 -14.05 -22.53 -10.59
N GLU A 240 -13.85 -22.31 -11.89
CA GLU A 240 -14.86 -21.76 -12.77
C GLU A 240 -16.10 -22.64 -12.81
N GLU A 241 -15.93 -23.97 -12.84
CA GLU A 241 -17.03 -24.93 -12.84
C GLU A 241 -17.84 -24.86 -11.53
N GLU A 242 -17.15 -24.75 -10.39
CA GLU A 242 -17.81 -24.61 -9.08
C GLU A 242 -18.61 -23.30 -9.01
N MET A 243 -18.05 -22.19 -9.51
CA MET A 243 -18.73 -20.90 -9.53
C MET A 243 -19.90 -20.90 -10.54
N SER A 244 -19.72 -21.50 -11.73
CA SER A 244 -20.78 -21.63 -12.73
C SER A 244 -21.97 -22.45 -12.21
N ALA A 245 -21.71 -23.47 -11.42
CA ALA A 245 -22.76 -24.29 -10.79
C ALA A 245 -23.58 -23.50 -9.74
N LEU A 246 -23.03 -22.42 -9.15
CA LEU A 246 -23.76 -21.54 -8.22
C LEU A 246 -24.66 -20.54 -8.96
N PHE A 247 -24.31 -20.14 -10.17
CA PHE A 247 -25.03 -19.12 -10.96
C PHE A 247 -25.34 -19.62 -12.39
N PRO A 248 -26.05 -20.74 -12.53
CA PRO A 248 -26.29 -21.37 -13.85
C PRO A 248 -27.10 -20.51 -14.81
N ASP A 249 -27.99 -19.66 -14.26
CA ASP A 249 -28.87 -18.79 -15.03
C ASP A 249 -28.25 -17.41 -15.33
N HIS A 250 -27.04 -17.13 -14.78
CA HIS A 250 -26.37 -15.84 -14.86
C HIS A 250 -24.88 -15.95 -15.21
N PRO A 251 -24.54 -16.57 -16.38
CA PRO A 251 -23.14 -16.72 -16.79
C PRO A 251 -22.44 -15.38 -17.02
N GLU A 252 -23.20 -14.30 -17.30
CA GLU A 252 -22.69 -12.95 -17.46
C GLU A 252 -22.03 -12.43 -16.17
N ALA A 253 -22.53 -12.83 -14.99
CA ALA A 253 -21.95 -12.41 -13.72
C ALA A 253 -20.53 -12.97 -13.49
N LEU A 254 -20.23 -14.14 -14.05
CA LEU A 254 -18.87 -14.68 -14.06
C LEU A 254 -18.03 -14.02 -15.17
N ALA A 255 -18.59 -13.83 -16.37
CA ALA A 255 -17.90 -13.19 -17.48
C ALA A 255 -17.44 -11.75 -17.12
N ASN A 256 -18.23 -11.03 -16.33
CA ASN A 256 -17.89 -9.68 -15.86
C ASN A 256 -16.66 -9.64 -14.95
N THR A 257 -16.23 -10.76 -14.34
CA THR A 257 -14.94 -10.83 -13.62
C THR A 257 -13.77 -10.64 -14.58
N MET A 258 -13.90 -11.17 -15.81
CA MET A 258 -12.89 -10.98 -16.86
C MET A 258 -12.90 -9.55 -17.39
N GLU A 259 -14.06 -8.92 -17.53
CA GLU A 259 -14.14 -7.51 -17.90
C GLU A 259 -13.43 -6.61 -16.88
N ILE A 260 -13.61 -6.88 -15.58
CA ILE A 260 -12.86 -6.18 -14.52
C ILE A 260 -11.35 -6.39 -14.70
N LEU A 261 -10.91 -7.62 -14.91
CA LEU A 261 -9.51 -7.95 -15.12
C LEU A 261 -8.90 -7.23 -16.33
N ASP A 262 -9.66 -7.14 -17.44
CA ASP A 262 -9.23 -6.46 -18.66
C ASP A 262 -9.08 -4.95 -18.48
N LYS A 263 -9.92 -4.32 -17.64
CA LYS A 263 -9.81 -2.91 -17.26
C LYS A 263 -8.56 -2.59 -16.42
N VAL A 264 -7.97 -3.57 -15.74
CA VAL A 264 -6.80 -3.37 -14.89
C VAL A 264 -5.53 -3.36 -15.74
N GLU A 265 -4.73 -2.30 -15.64
CA GLU A 265 -3.44 -2.18 -16.30
C GLU A 265 -2.34 -2.94 -15.55
N ASN A 266 -1.25 -3.25 -16.28
CA ASN A 266 -0.02 -3.69 -15.63
C ASN A 266 0.78 -2.47 -15.17
N TYR A 267 0.91 -2.28 -13.87
CA TYR A 267 1.69 -1.18 -13.30
C TYR A 267 2.60 -1.64 -12.17
N ALA A 268 3.74 -0.95 -12.03
CA ALA A 268 4.66 -1.15 -10.92
C ALA A 268 4.27 -0.25 -9.75
N ILE A 269 4.34 -0.80 -8.54
CA ILE A 269 4.16 -0.03 -7.30
C ILE A 269 5.49 0.49 -6.75
N ASP A 270 6.60 -0.15 -7.10
CA ASP A 270 7.95 0.27 -6.76
C ASP A 270 8.46 1.28 -7.79
N ARG A 271 8.87 2.45 -7.32
CA ARG A 271 9.38 3.53 -8.17
C ARG A 271 10.84 3.87 -7.92
N GLY A 272 11.60 2.93 -7.40
CA GLY A 272 12.99 3.14 -7.02
C GLY A 272 13.11 3.91 -5.70
N HIS A 273 14.34 4.14 -5.30
CA HIS A 273 14.65 4.86 -4.05
C HIS A 273 14.44 6.36 -4.26
N VAL A 274 13.57 6.96 -3.48
CA VAL A 274 13.41 8.42 -3.41
C VAL A 274 14.11 8.89 -2.14
N LEU A 275 15.28 9.48 -2.30
CA LEU A 275 15.97 10.15 -1.20
C LEU A 275 15.40 11.57 -1.05
N PRO A 276 15.07 12.00 0.18
CA PRO A 276 14.70 13.38 0.42
C PRO A 276 15.86 14.31 0.08
N LYS A 277 15.54 15.51 -0.42
CA LYS A 277 16.54 16.53 -0.77
C LYS A 277 16.69 17.52 0.38
N PHE A 278 17.93 17.90 0.64
CA PHE A 278 18.24 18.93 1.63
C PHE A 278 18.04 20.33 1.02
N GLN A 279 17.42 21.23 1.77
CA GLN A 279 17.28 22.62 1.35
C GLN A 279 18.53 23.41 1.74
N ILE A 280 19.29 23.81 0.73
CA ILE A 280 20.53 24.58 0.90
C ILE A 280 20.20 26.06 1.03
N GLU A 281 20.89 26.75 1.94
CA GLU A 281 20.73 28.20 2.19
C GLU A 281 21.07 29.02 0.95
N GLN A 282 20.26 30.06 0.71
CA GLN A 282 20.45 30.95 -0.45
C GLN A 282 21.82 31.64 -0.44
N SER A 283 22.32 32.03 0.73
CA SER A 283 23.64 32.65 0.91
C SER A 283 24.79 31.78 0.36
N PHE A 284 24.69 30.46 0.46
CA PHE A 284 25.64 29.52 -0.14
C PHE A 284 25.45 29.45 -1.66
N LEU A 285 24.19 29.37 -2.10
CA LEU A 285 23.86 29.27 -3.52
C LEU A 285 24.27 30.51 -4.32
N ASP A 286 24.27 31.68 -3.73
CA ASP A 286 24.72 32.94 -4.35
C ASP A 286 26.21 32.91 -4.72
N ASN A 287 27.00 32.01 -4.15
CA ASN A 287 28.42 31.80 -4.40
C ASN A 287 28.75 30.41 -4.98
N ILE A 288 27.77 29.74 -5.58
CA ILE A 288 27.88 28.32 -5.94
C ILE A 288 29.04 28.03 -6.92
N ASP A 289 29.30 28.92 -7.85
CA ASP A 289 30.37 28.75 -8.86
C ASP A 289 31.75 28.65 -8.20
N PHE A 290 32.01 29.47 -7.15
CA PHE A 290 33.22 29.35 -6.36
C PHE A 290 33.36 27.98 -5.70
N TYR A 291 32.29 27.43 -5.16
CA TYR A 291 32.30 26.14 -4.52
C TYR A 291 32.39 24.99 -5.53
N PHE A 292 31.80 25.15 -6.71
CA PHE A 292 31.94 24.18 -7.80
C PHE A 292 33.40 24.06 -8.26
N ASP A 293 34.10 25.18 -8.45
CA ASP A 293 35.53 25.18 -8.79
C ASP A 293 36.38 24.56 -7.66
N LYS A 294 36.07 24.91 -6.41
CA LYS A 294 36.82 24.46 -5.24
C LYS A 294 36.72 22.94 -4.99
N TYR A 295 35.58 22.32 -5.29
CA TYR A 295 35.30 20.92 -5.03
C TYR A 295 35.02 20.12 -6.32
N ALA A 296 35.57 20.60 -7.42
CA ALA A 296 35.29 20.09 -8.77
C ALA A 296 35.55 18.58 -8.91
N ASP A 297 36.62 18.07 -8.33
CA ASP A 297 37.01 16.66 -8.39
C ASP A 297 36.03 15.74 -7.67
N ILE A 298 35.51 16.15 -6.51
CA ILE A 298 34.53 15.39 -5.72
C ILE A 298 33.17 15.40 -6.45
N ILE A 299 32.77 16.54 -7.01
CA ILE A 299 31.54 16.69 -7.78
C ILE A 299 31.59 15.82 -9.05
N GLU A 300 32.70 15.92 -9.83
CA GLU A 300 32.87 15.13 -11.06
C GLU A 300 32.78 13.62 -10.79
N ASN A 301 33.37 13.16 -9.67
CA ASN A 301 33.31 11.75 -9.27
C ASN A 301 31.90 11.22 -9.02
N GLY A 302 30.99 12.06 -8.50
CA GLY A 302 29.66 11.65 -8.08
C GLY A 302 28.52 12.07 -9.00
N LYS A 303 28.73 13.01 -9.93
CA LYS A 303 27.65 13.62 -10.71
C LYS A 303 26.87 12.67 -11.62
N TYR A 304 27.41 11.48 -11.87
CA TYR A 304 26.71 10.43 -12.62
C TYR A 304 26.46 9.19 -11.77
N GLU A 305 25.26 8.66 -11.89
CA GLU A 305 24.96 7.31 -11.44
C GLU A 305 25.40 6.31 -12.51
N ILE A 306 26.23 5.35 -12.11
CA ILE A 306 26.79 4.34 -13.01
C ILE A 306 26.25 2.99 -12.60
N VAL A 307 25.47 2.37 -13.47
CA VAL A 307 24.98 0.98 -13.27
C VAL A 307 25.96 0.03 -13.98
N LYS A 308 26.42 -0.98 -13.26
CA LYS A 308 27.31 -2.01 -13.78
C LYS A 308 26.59 -3.36 -13.79
N ASP A 309 26.92 -4.21 -14.77
CA ASP A 309 26.49 -5.60 -14.81
C ASP A 309 27.25 -6.49 -13.79
N HIS A 310 26.94 -7.79 -13.81
CA HIS A 310 27.58 -8.77 -12.93
C HIS A 310 29.09 -8.96 -13.21
N ASP A 311 29.55 -8.57 -14.41
CA ASP A 311 30.97 -8.59 -14.81
C ASP A 311 31.67 -7.26 -14.49
N GLY A 312 30.96 -6.31 -13.89
CA GLY A 312 31.47 -4.99 -13.52
C GLY A 312 31.56 -3.99 -14.68
N ARG A 313 30.96 -4.29 -15.84
CA ARG A 313 30.94 -3.40 -17.02
C ARG A 313 29.83 -2.35 -16.85
N GLU A 314 30.10 -1.13 -17.26
CA GLU A 314 29.14 -0.05 -17.29
C GLU A 314 28.04 -0.36 -18.33
N VAL A 315 26.77 -0.46 -17.86
CA VAL A 315 25.58 -0.72 -18.71
C VAL A 315 24.72 0.52 -18.86
N SER A 316 24.76 1.43 -17.91
CA SER A 316 24.11 2.74 -18.03
C SER A 316 24.80 3.80 -17.19
N ARG A 317 24.63 5.05 -17.64
CA ARG A 317 25.14 6.24 -16.97
C ARG A 317 24.11 7.34 -17.03
N SER A 318 23.66 7.85 -15.89
CA SER A 318 22.67 8.92 -15.81
C SER A 318 23.17 10.09 -14.98
N TYR A 319 22.94 11.32 -15.46
CA TYR A 319 23.27 12.53 -14.73
C TYR A 319 22.32 12.71 -13.55
N ARG A 320 22.87 12.91 -12.35
CA ARG A 320 22.10 13.08 -11.12
C ARG A 320 21.45 14.46 -10.96
N GLY A 321 21.80 15.41 -11.83
CA GLY A 321 21.25 16.77 -11.84
C GLY A 321 22.05 17.80 -11.05
N ASP A 322 21.78 19.08 -11.33
CA ASP A 322 22.49 20.21 -10.72
C ASP A 322 22.22 20.32 -9.21
N GLU A 323 21.02 19.95 -8.75
CA GLU A 323 20.69 19.93 -7.31
C GLU A 323 21.60 18.98 -6.54
N PHE A 324 21.87 17.80 -7.10
CA PHE A 324 22.81 16.84 -6.51
C PHE A 324 24.22 17.44 -6.41
N CYS A 325 24.70 18.09 -7.46
CA CYS A 325 26.01 18.75 -7.47
C CYS A 325 26.10 19.84 -6.40
N ARG A 326 25.04 20.62 -6.20
CA ARG A 326 24.92 21.61 -5.13
C ARG A 326 25.00 20.97 -3.75
N SER A 327 24.30 19.85 -3.54
CA SER A 327 24.35 19.09 -2.27
C SER A 327 25.74 18.56 -1.99
N VAL A 328 26.47 18.06 -3.00
CA VAL A 328 27.87 17.63 -2.85
C VAL A 328 28.76 18.80 -2.44
N ALA A 329 28.65 19.95 -3.15
CA ALA A 329 29.45 21.15 -2.83
C ALA A 329 29.18 21.65 -1.41
N PHE A 330 27.92 21.67 -0.98
CA PHE A 330 27.53 22.10 0.36
C PHE A 330 28.01 21.12 1.45
N LEU A 331 27.91 19.82 1.20
CA LEU A 331 28.46 18.80 2.08
C LEU A 331 29.98 18.98 2.28
N CYS A 332 30.72 19.19 1.18
CA CYS A 332 32.16 19.45 1.23
C CYS A 332 32.46 20.70 2.06
N HIS A 333 31.72 21.80 1.83
CA HIS A 333 31.89 23.05 2.56
C HIS A 333 31.73 22.85 4.07
N LEU A 334 30.59 22.30 4.50
CA LEU A 334 30.33 22.02 5.92
C LEU A 334 31.35 21.08 6.54
N THR A 335 31.77 20.06 5.79
CA THR A 335 32.76 19.08 6.27
C THR A 335 34.11 19.75 6.54
N TYR A 336 34.61 20.60 5.62
CA TYR A 336 35.91 21.28 5.81
C TYR A 336 35.84 22.40 6.85
N GLU A 337 34.67 23.04 7.05
CA GLU A 337 34.46 23.95 8.17
C GLU A 337 34.51 23.23 9.50
N GLY A 338 33.72 22.16 9.64
CA GLY A 338 33.77 21.34 10.86
C GLY A 338 35.13 20.66 11.10
N ALA A 339 35.88 20.34 10.02
CA ALA A 339 37.22 19.83 10.16
C ALA A 339 38.17 20.87 10.82
N ARG A 340 38.05 22.15 10.43
CA ARG A 340 38.81 23.24 11.10
C ARG A 340 38.46 23.37 12.57
N GLU A 341 37.18 23.27 12.89
CA GLU A 341 36.70 23.31 14.28
C GLU A 341 37.23 22.10 15.12
N ARG A 342 37.29 20.90 14.54
CA ARG A 342 37.66 19.67 15.24
C ARG A 342 39.17 19.45 15.33
N TYR A 343 39.90 19.80 14.28
CA TYR A 343 41.35 19.51 14.15
C TYR A 343 42.26 20.74 14.12
N GLY A 344 41.64 21.96 14.01
CA GLY A 344 42.37 23.22 13.89
C GLY A 344 42.58 23.65 12.43
N GLU A 345 43.13 24.86 12.23
CA GLU A 345 43.23 25.51 10.94
C GLU A 345 44.07 24.73 9.90
N THR A 346 45.04 23.92 10.35
CA THR A 346 45.90 23.15 9.47
C THR A 346 45.66 21.65 9.70
N LEU A 347 45.09 21.00 8.71
CA LEU A 347 44.90 19.55 8.75
C LEU A 347 46.21 18.81 8.46
N THR A 348 46.41 17.71 9.15
CA THR A 348 47.49 16.78 8.77
C THR A 348 47.15 16.12 7.43
N LYS A 349 48.19 15.56 6.79
CA LYS A 349 48.01 14.83 5.53
C LYS A 349 47.02 13.66 5.71
N GLU A 350 47.11 12.91 6.79
CA GLU A 350 46.23 11.80 7.11
C GLU A 350 44.75 12.25 7.23
N GLN A 351 44.49 13.34 7.95
CA GLN A 351 43.15 13.93 8.08
C GLN A 351 42.58 14.38 6.76
N SER A 352 43.38 15.11 5.97
CA SER A 352 42.98 15.61 4.66
C SER A 352 42.69 14.48 3.68
N ASP A 353 43.57 13.50 3.58
CA ASP A 353 43.41 12.35 2.68
C ASP A 353 42.16 11.52 3.07
N ARG A 354 41.90 11.35 4.36
CA ARG A 354 40.78 10.60 4.86
C ARG A 354 39.45 11.32 4.58
N ILE A 355 39.35 12.63 4.86
CA ILE A 355 38.16 13.45 4.55
C ILE A 355 37.84 13.42 3.05
N HIS A 356 38.90 13.64 2.25
CA HIS A 356 38.74 13.62 0.79
C HIS A 356 38.25 12.27 0.28
N PHE A 357 38.85 11.17 0.73
CA PHE A 357 38.41 9.81 0.36
C PHE A 357 36.93 9.54 0.73
N GLU A 358 36.55 9.93 1.94
CA GLU A 358 35.15 9.71 2.36
C GLU A 358 34.16 10.58 1.57
N LEU A 359 34.47 11.86 1.30
CA LEU A 359 33.64 12.73 0.47
C LEU A 359 33.50 12.20 -0.97
N MET A 360 34.60 11.71 -1.56
CA MET A 360 34.59 11.04 -2.86
C MET A 360 33.65 9.83 -2.85
N THR A 361 33.72 9.02 -1.79
CA THR A 361 32.88 7.82 -1.64
C THR A 361 31.39 8.19 -1.47
N ILE A 362 31.08 9.18 -0.62
CA ILE A 362 29.71 9.64 -0.36
C ILE A 362 29.09 10.22 -1.64
N SER A 363 29.87 11.02 -2.37
CA SER A 363 29.44 11.60 -3.66
C SER A 363 29.17 10.49 -4.69
N TYR A 364 30.12 9.57 -4.88
CA TYR A 364 29.98 8.44 -5.81
C TYR A 364 28.76 7.58 -5.51
N MET A 365 28.53 7.25 -4.22
CA MET A 365 27.40 6.44 -3.78
C MET A 365 26.04 7.18 -3.81
N GLY A 366 26.02 8.50 -4.00
CA GLY A 366 24.80 9.28 -4.14
C GLY A 366 24.11 9.69 -2.83
N PHE A 367 24.84 9.80 -1.71
CA PHE A 367 24.29 10.07 -0.37
C PHE A 367 24.61 11.45 0.24
N PRO A 368 24.92 12.54 -0.51
CA PRO A 368 25.24 13.82 0.10
C PRO A 368 24.05 14.36 0.92
N ASP A 369 22.82 14.33 0.38
CA ASP A 369 21.63 14.81 1.07
C ASP A 369 21.33 14.06 2.38
N TYR A 370 21.62 12.75 2.41
CA TYR A 370 21.46 11.96 3.64
C TYR A 370 22.35 12.49 4.77
N PHE A 371 23.63 12.78 4.49
CA PHE A 371 24.55 13.35 5.48
C PHE A 371 24.11 14.76 5.91
N LEU A 372 23.67 15.58 4.95
CA LEU A 372 23.18 16.93 5.22
C LEU A 372 21.94 16.93 6.12
N ILE A 373 20.96 16.06 5.86
CA ILE A 373 19.75 15.92 6.66
C ILE A 373 20.08 15.42 8.07
N VAL A 374 20.93 14.40 8.17
CA VAL A 374 21.31 13.82 9.47
C VAL A 374 22.07 14.83 10.33
N GLN A 375 23.01 15.58 9.76
CA GLN A 375 23.73 16.62 10.51
C GLN A 375 22.79 17.72 10.97
N ASP A 376 21.82 18.12 10.15
CA ASP A 376 20.91 19.21 10.47
C ASP A 376 20.03 18.87 11.70
N PHE A 377 19.32 17.76 11.68
CA PHE A 377 18.48 17.42 12.83
C PHE A 377 19.25 17.09 14.09
N ILE A 378 20.45 16.47 13.99
CA ILE A 378 21.31 16.20 15.16
C ILE A 378 21.82 17.51 15.77
N ASN A 379 22.30 18.42 14.94
CA ASN A 379 22.82 19.71 15.40
C ASN A 379 21.69 20.62 15.90
N TRP A 380 20.50 20.56 15.28
CA TRP A 380 19.32 21.22 15.79
C TRP A 380 18.96 20.72 17.20
N GLY A 381 18.94 19.38 17.38
CA GLY A 381 18.66 18.78 18.69
C GLY A 381 19.62 19.29 19.78
N ARG A 382 20.93 19.26 19.49
CA ARG A 382 21.96 19.76 20.43
C ARG A 382 21.79 21.23 20.76
N ARG A 383 21.56 22.06 19.76
CA ARG A 383 21.30 23.53 19.95
C ARG A 383 20.06 23.81 20.77
N ASN A 384 19.07 22.92 20.75
CA ASN A 384 17.84 23.05 21.51
C ASN A 384 17.80 22.25 22.83
N GLY A 385 18.97 21.83 23.34
CA GLY A 385 19.09 21.15 24.64
C GLY A 385 18.65 19.70 24.66
N VAL A 386 18.43 19.08 23.50
CA VAL A 386 18.13 17.65 23.39
C VAL A 386 19.42 16.86 23.47
N SER A 387 19.51 15.90 24.38
CA SER A 387 20.66 15.00 24.50
C SER A 387 20.77 14.08 23.30
N VAL A 388 21.90 14.15 22.61
CA VAL A 388 22.22 13.28 21.47
C VAL A 388 23.46 12.45 21.80
N GLY A 389 23.37 11.12 21.63
CA GLY A 389 24.49 10.22 21.87
C GLY A 389 25.70 10.48 20.96
N PRO A 390 26.90 9.98 21.33
CA PRO A 390 28.15 10.28 20.62
C PRO A 390 28.25 9.61 19.23
N GLY A 391 27.33 8.72 18.89
CA GLY A 391 27.30 7.92 17.65
C GLY A 391 26.94 6.48 17.92
N ARG A 392 26.57 5.76 16.86
CA ARG A 392 26.30 4.32 16.92
C ARG A 392 26.72 3.60 15.63
N GLY A 393 26.99 2.30 15.72
CA GLY A 393 27.34 1.46 14.57
C GLY A 393 28.60 1.91 13.87
N SER A 394 28.74 1.56 12.61
CA SER A 394 29.91 1.87 11.78
C SER A 394 30.08 3.36 11.47
N ALA A 395 29.02 4.16 11.56
CA ALA A 395 29.08 5.61 11.31
C ALA A 395 30.04 6.34 12.27
N ALA A 396 30.32 5.78 13.46
CA ALA A 396 31.31 6.30 14.40
C ALA A 396 32.74 6.30 13.83
N GLY A 397 33.02 5.47 12.80
CA GLY A 397 34.30 5.42 12.09
C GLY A 397 34.42 6.40 10.93
N SER A 398 33.44 7.25 10.66
CA SER A 398 33.48 8.24 9.58
C SER A 398 34.06 9.57 10.05
N CYS A 399 35.09 10.02 9.36
CA CYS A 399 35.71 11.32 9.59
C CYS A 399 34.79 12.48 9.13
N VAL A 400 34.08 12.30 8.03
CA VAL A 400 33.07 13.25 7.55
C VAL A 400 31.95 13.39 8.61
N ALA A 401 31.42 12.28 9.15
CA ALA A 401 30.40 12.33 10.19
C ALA A 401 30.90 13.02 11.48
N TYR A 402 32.18 12.85 11.82
CA TYR A 402 32.81 13.54 12.93
C TYR A 402 32.94 15.05 12.68
N CYS A 403 33.39 15.45 11.50
CA CYS A 403 33.46 16.88 11.10
C CYS A 403 32.09 17.55 11.04
N LEU A 404 31.07 16.86 10.57
CA LEU A 404 29.68 17.36 10.54
C LEU A 404 28.98 17.38 11.91
N HIS A 405 29.68 17.07 12.98
CA HIS A 405 29.13 16.94 14.32
C HIS A 405 28.00 15.89 14.45
N ILE A 406 27.91 14.92 13.53
CA ILE A 406 26.99 13.79 13.63
C ILE A 406 27.47 12.87 14.76
N THR A 407 28.78 12.61 14.82
CA THR A 407 29.42 11.81 15.87
C THR A 407 30.39 12.64 16.70
N ASN A 408 30.74 12.15 17.91
CA ASN A 408 31.71 12.77 18.80
C ASN A 408 32.94 11.89 19.08
N LEU A 409 33.12 10.82 18.32
CA LEU A 409 34.24 9.93 18.37
C LEU A 409 35.17 10.25 17.21
N ASP A 410 36.45 10.61 17.52
CA ASP A 410 37.47 10.88 16.50
C ASP A 410 37.90 9.55 15.86
N PRO A 411 37.65 9.32 14.54
CA PRO A 411 37.97 8.05 13.90
C PRO A 411 39.43 7.88 13.52
N ILE A 412 40.27 8.90 13.72
CA ILE A 412 41.71 8.88 13.39
C ILE A 412 42.57 8.58 14.63
N ARG A 413 42.00 8.73 15.82
CA ARG A 413 42.71 8.47 17.09
C ARG A 413 42.43 7.12 17.68
#